data_c7b45df9b4ce5448de394803789025d6
#
_entry.id   c7b45df9b4ce5448de394803789025d6
#
_cell.length_a   1.000
_cell.length_b   1.000
_cell.length_c   1.000
_cell.angle_alpha   90.00
_cell.angle_beta   90.00
_cell.angle_gamma   90.00
#
_symmetry.space_group_name_H-M   'P 1'
#
loop_
_entity.id
_entity.type
_entity.pdbx_description
1 polymer ?
#
loop_
_entity_poly.entity_id
_entity_poly.type
_entity_poly.pdbx_seq_one_letter_code
_entity_poly.pdbx_strand_id
1 'polypeptide(L)'
;MTRSFVSRHITLGAATFFLSLARLIAAPVFSELWGEAGEKWSASSRLPDFSYAGYHRGEQPIPELPRATNVHDFGARGDGVTDDTRALQAAIDATAAGAVYLPPGRYLVSDYLRLTRSGVVLRGAGREQSILWFPRGLDVVHPRKGRTSTGAPASGYSFDGAFVSIQGDYQAKTLAQITAVAHRGDHSVETDRVTGLTVGQLVLIIVRETPDQGLKTYLYNEDPGDIAKGKPLDTKMLVRITAITGARVTFDRPLRFETRAVWRPELRAFNPTVTEAGIEHLGFAFPGTKYRGHFKEDGHNAIELRNVFNCWVRDVAIHNGDLGVNLVACHSTLDNVLLTADAARGTVEAGVPDCTGHHALQVKNAEDNLVTNFEVRAPYVHDLTVEHASGNVFAQGRGLDLDFDHHKDTPYENLFTDIDCGRGTRIWRCGGGASLGRQSAGWETFWNSRATRLLEPAPKTWGPVTMNFIGLRTKFSSKLDGSGPWFEAIPPKDLVPANLHAAQFARRLAQP
;
A
#
# COMPACT_ATOMS: atom_id res chain seq x y z
N MET A 1 39.18 -92.79 3.66
CA MET A 1 38.61 -92.16 4.84
C MET A 1 38.62 -90.63 4.59
N THR A 2 37.52 -90.08 4.06
CA THR A 2 37.44 -88.70 3.73
C THR A 2 36.16 -88.19 4.39
N ARG A 3 36.30 -87.23 5.34
CA ARG A 3 35.21 -86.59 6.05
C ARG A 3 34.79 -85.35 5.26
N SER A 4 33.52 -85.33 4.87
CA SER A 4 32.83 -84.16 4.24
C SER A 4 32.45 -83.15 5.31
N PHE A 5 32.80 -81.84 5.12
CA PHE A 5 32.32 -80.71 5.93
C PHE A 5 31.18 -80.08 5.21
N VAL A 6 29.98 -80.03 5.83
CA VAL A 6 28.81 -79.29 5.37
C VAL A 6 28.81 -77.89 6.00
N SER A 7 28.98 -76.90 5.18
CA SER A 7 28.86 -75.48 5.57
C SER A 7 27.39 -75.06 5.53
N ARG A 8 26.85 -74.65 6.66
CA ARG A 8 25.52 -73.99 6.73
C ARG A 8 25.70 -72.48 6.60
N HIS A 9 25.19 -71.95 5.52
CA HIS A 9 25.01 -70.45 5.37
C HIS A 9 23.74 -69.99 6.07
N ILE A 10 23.90 -69.09 7.07
CA ILE A 10 22.84 -68.43 7.72
C ILE A 10 22.66 -67.04 6.96
N THR A 11 21.57 -66.90 6.26
CA THR A 11 21.22 -65.68 5.59
C THR A 11 20.45 -64.77 6.60
N LEU A 12 21.07 -63.68 7.09
CA LEU A 12 20.42 -62.67 7.86
C LEU A 12 19.69 -61.75 6.87
N GLY A 13 18.36 -61.81 6.86
CA GLY A 13 17.51 -60.87 6.14
C GLY A 13 17.40 -59.54 6.93
N ALA A 14 18.01 -58.48 6.46
CA ALA A 14 17.79 -57.12 6.99
C ALA A 14 16.46 -56.59 6.49
N ALA A 15 15.46 -56.53 7.36
CA ALA A 15 14.20 -55.84 7.10
C ALA A 15 14.39 -54.34 7.29
N THR A 16 14.48 -53.60 6.20
CA THR A 16 14.54 -52.13 6.22
C THR A 16 13.13 -51.59 6.43
N PHE A 17 12.84 -51.09 7.64
CA PHE A 17 11.61 -50.38 7.94
C PHE A 17 11.72 -48.97 7.34
N PHE A 18 11.02 -48.72 6.25
CA PHE A 18 10.76 -47.37 5.78
C PHE A 18 9.67 -46.72 6.68
N LEU A 19 10.07 -45.91 7.66
CA LEU A 19 9.13 -44.98 8.29
C LEU A 19 8.85 -43.85 7.30
N SER A 20 7.74 -43.96 6.58
CA SER A 20 7.15 -42.81 5.86
C SER A 20 6.63 -41.81 6.91
N LEU A 21 7.37 -40.74 7.18
CA LEU A 21 6.84 -39.58 7.88
C LEU A 21 5.76 -38.94 6.97
N ALA A 22 4.53 -39.39 7.11
CA ALA A 22 3.39 -38.64 6.62
C ALA A 22 3.35 -37.31 7.41
N ARG A 23 3.75 -36.20 6.78
CA ARG A 23 3.44 -34.87 7.34
C ARG A 23 1.92 -34.81 7.46
N LEU A 24 1.41 -34.82 8.68
CA LEU A 24 0.03 -34.41 8.93
C LEU A 24 -0.07 -32.94 8.45
N ILE A 25 -0.59 -32.74 7.26
CA ILE A 25 -1.04 -31.44 6.81
C ILE A 25 -2.28 -31.15 7.67
N ALA A 26 -2.20 -30.14 8.54
CA ALA A 26 -3.37 -29.72 9.30
C ALA A 26 -4.48 -29.36 8.31
N ALA A 27 -5.73 -29.68 8.67
CA ALA A 27 -6.87 -29.31 7.84
C ALA A 27 -6.93 -27.79 7.70
N PRO A 28 -7.32 -27.25 6.52
CA PRO A 28 -7.48 -25.82 6.32
C PRO A 28 -8.52 -25.25 7.29
N VAL A 29 -8.25 -24.05 7.80
CA VAL A 29 -9.16 -23.34 8.72
C VAL A 29 -9.68 -22.09 8.01
N PHE A 30 -11.00 -21.92 8.00
CA PHE A 30 -11.67 -20.80 7.34
C PHE A 30 -12.12 -19.77 8.35
N SER A 31 -12.05 -18.48 7.99
CA SER A 31 -12.55 -17.39 8.81
C SER A 31 -14.06 -17.35 8.86
N GLU A 32 -14.63 -17.01 10.03
CA GLU A 32 -16.06 -16.75 10.19
C GLU A 32 -16.56 -15.52 9.42
N LEU A 33 -15.66 -14.62 9.02
CA LEU A 33 -16.00 -13.44 8.19
C LEU A 33 -16.03 -13.75 6.69
N TRP A 34 -15.34 -14.81 6.24
CA TRP A 34 -15.20 -15.11 4.82
C TRP A 34 -15.83 -16.45 4.43
N GLY A 35 -15.56 -17.50 5.19
CA GLY A 35 -15.86 -18.88 4.82
C GLY A 35 -14.80 -19.51 3.93
N GLU A 36 -15.14 -20.57 3.21
CA GLU A 36 -14.24 -21.27 2.29
C GLU A 36 -14.06 -20.52 0.97
N ALA A 37 -15.15 -20.05 0.38
CA ALA A 37 -15.19 -19.40 -0.94
C ALA A 37 -15.86 -18.01 -0.89
N GLY A 38 -15.99 -17.40 0.27
CA GLY A 38 -16.64 -16.10 0.47
C GLY A 38 -18.16 -16.21 0.69
N GLU A 39 -18.68 -17.39 1.01
CA GLU A 39 -20.12 -17.61 1.24
C GLU A 39 -20.64 -16.90 2.50
N LYS A 40 -19.77 -16.54 3.44
CA LYS A 40 -20.12 -15.77 4.64
C LYS A 40 -20.03 -14.25 4.45
N TRP A 41 -19.45 -13.82 3.33
CA TRP A 41 -19.26 -12.40 3.03
C TRP A 41 -20.43 -11.82 2.23
N SER A 42 -20.79 -10.59 2.54
CA SER A 42 -21.69 -9.73 1.75
C SER A 42 -21.21 -8.29 1.76
N ALA A 43 -21.69 -7.46 0.83
CA ALA A 43 -21.30 -6.05 0.71
C ALA A 43 -21.57 -5.21 1.98
N SER A 44 -22.59 -5.58 2.77
CA SER A 44 -22.96 -4.93 4.05
C SER A 44 -22.29 -5.58 5.26
N SER A 45 -21.52 -6.65 5.07
CA SER A 45 -20.86 -7.34 6.18
C SER A 45 -19.74 -6.50 6.80
N ARG A 46 -19.28 -6.93 7.99
CA ARG A 46 -18.18 -6.30 8.71
C ARG A 46 -16.89 -6.26 7.90
N LEU A 47 -16.60 -7.29 7.12
CA LEU A 47 -15.41 -7.40 6.29
C LEU A 47 -15.58 -6.56 5.02
N PRO A 48 -14.73 -5.53 4.77
CA PRO A 48 -14.84 -4.72 3.56
C PRO A 48 -14.51 -5.49 2.27
N ASP A 49 -14.85 -4.87 1.14
CA ASP A 49 -14.46 -5.32 -0.18
C ASP A 49 -13.17 -4.63 -0.64
N PHE A 50 -12.10 -5.38 -0.69
CA PHE A 50 -10.78 -4.93 -1.13
C PHE A 50 -10.46 -5.31 -2.58
N SER A 51 -11.38 -5.97 -3.28
CA SER A 51 -11.13 -6.53 -4.61
C SER A 51 -10.87 -5.52 -5.71
N TYR A 52 -11.09 -4.23 -5.43
CA TYR A 52 -10.93 -3.13 -6.40
C TYR A 52 -9.58 -2.41 -6.28
N ALA A 53 -8.68 -2.85 -5.44
CA ALA A 53 -7.37 -2.22 -5.27
C ALA A 53 -6.44 -2.48 -6.46
N GLY A 54 -5.61 -1.48 -6.77
CA GLY A 54 -4.53 -1.58 -7.75
C GLY A 54 -4.88 -1.11 -9.16
N TYR A 55 -3.86 -1.16 -10.01
CA TYR A 55 -3.91 -0.77 -11.42
C TYR A 55 -5.10 -1.43 -12.13
N HIS A 56 -5.93 -0.62 -12.78
CA HIS A 56 -7.18 -1.06 -13.39
C HIS A 56 -8.02 -2.02 -12.51
N ARG A 57 -7.97 -1.83 -11.18
CA ARG A 57 -8.69 -2.69 -10.22
C ARG A 57 -8.31 -4.18 -10.32
N GLY A 58 -7.09 -4.48 -10.75
CA GLY A 58 -6.61 -5.82 -11.03
C GLY A 58 -7.14 -6.45 -12.33
N GLU A 59 -8.09 -5.82 -13.02
CA GLU A 59 -8.79 -6.39 -14.20
C GLU A 59 -7.90 -6.42 -15.46
N GLN A 60 -6.82 -5.64 -15.47
CA GLN A 60 -5.84 -5.62 -16.54
C GLN A 60 -4.43 -5.77 -15.96
N PRO A 61 -3.54 -6.53 -16.62
CA PRO A 61 -2.15 -6.58 -16.23
C PRO A 61 -1.48 -5.22 -16.49
N ILE A 62 -0.48 -4.88 -15.67
CA ILE A 62 0.40 -3.75 -15.96
C ILE A 62 1.06 -3.97 -17.32
N PRO A 63 0.90 -3.04 -18.29
CA PRO A 63 1.36 -3.26 -19.66
C PRO A 63 2.89 -3.22 -19.77
N GLU A 64 3.41 -3.93 -20.74
CA GLU A 64 4.79 -3.76 -21.17
C GLU A 64 4.84 -2.85 -22.39
N LEU A 65 4.96 -1.53 -22.14
CA LEU A 65 4.97 -0.55 -23.22
C LEU A 65 6.24 -0.69 -24.07
N PRO A 66 6.19 -0.44 -25.40
CA PRO A 66 7.37 -0.50 -26.25
C PRO A 66 8.41 0.55 -25.86
N ARG A 67 9.69 0.26 -26.09
CA ARG A 67 10.76 1.26 -25.95
C ARG A 67 10.58 2.32 -27.02
N ALA A 68 10.31 3.55 -26.59
CA ALA A 68 10.09 4.70 -27.48
C ALA A 68 11.36 5.56 -27.60
N THR A 69 12.13 5.67 -26.52
CA THR A 69 13.27 6.59 -26.42
C THR A 69 14.40 5.90 -25.67
N ASN A 70 15.64 6.07 -26.14
CA ASN A 70 16.86 5.66 -25.43
C ASN A 70 17.53 6.92 -24.86
N VAL A 71 17.85 6.94 -23.57
CA VAL A 71 18.46 8.12 -22.94
C VAL A 71 19.86 8.46 -23.49
N HIS A 72 20.58 7.48 -24.04
CA HIS A 72 21.87 7.72 -24.71
C HIS A 72 21.72 8.62 -25.94
N ASP A 73 20.59 8.59 -26.65
CA ASP A 73 20.31 9.46 -27.80
C ASP A 73 20.17 10.94 -27.39
N PHE A 74 19.98 11.20 -26.10
CA PHE A 74 19.92 12.53 -25.48
C PHE A 74 21.22 12.93 -24.77
N GLY A 75 22.25 12.09 -24.85
CA GLY A 75 23.58 12.36 -24.30
C GLY A 75 23.82 11.84 -22.89
N ALA A 76 22.88 11.07 -22.32
CA ALA A 76 23.13 10.38 -21.04
C ALA A 76 24.25 9.35 -21.24
N ARG A 77 25.14 9.22 -20.24
CA ARG A 77 26.28 8.31 -20.31
C ARG A 77 26.16 7.08 -19.44
N GLY A 78 25.56 7.22 -18.25
CA GLY A 78 25.45 6.12 -17.29
C GLY A 78 26.80 5.64 -16.76
N ASP A 79 27.82 6.50 -16.73
CA ASP A 79 29.19 6.21 -16.31
C ASP A 79 29.42 6.44 -14.79
N GLY A 80 28.42 6.92 -14.09
CA GLY A 80 28.46 7.23 -12.65
C GLY A 80 29.17 8.54 -12.27
N VAL A 81 29.68 9.28 -13.25
CA VAL A 81 30.48 10.51 -13.06
C VAL A 81 29.86 11.71 -13.76
N THR A 82 29.44 11.51 -15.01
CA THR A 82 28.74 12.54 -15.80
C THR A 82 27.37 12.80 -15.20
N ASP A 83 27.01 14.06 -15.03
CA ASP A 83 25.67 14.45 -14.62
C ASP A 83 24.67 14.24 -15.78
N ASP A 84 23.88 13.19 -15.67
CA ASP A 84 22.93 12.76 -16.70
C ASP A 84 21.55 13.42 -16.53
N THR A 85 21.32 14.25 -15.52
CA THR A 85 20.00 14.80 -15.17
C THR A 85 19.28 15.44 -16.35
N ARG A 86 19.98 16.34 -17.07
CA ARG A 86 19.38 17.06 -18.21
C ARG A 86 19.04 16.11 -19.36
N ALA A 87 19.92 15.16 -19.64
CA ALA A 87 19.71 14.19 -20.72
C ALA A 87 18.51 13.27 -20.40
N LEU A 88 18.41 12.80 -19.17
CA LEU A 88 17.29 11.99 -18.70
C LEU A 88 15.97 12.76 -18.76
N GLN A 89 15.92 13.99 -18.26
CA GLN A 89 14.69 14.81 -18.30
C GLN A 89 14.32 15.15 -19.76
N ALA A 90 15.29 15.48 -20.63
CA ALA A 90 15.03 15.74 -22.04
C ALA A 90 14.46 14.51 -22.75
N ALA A 91 14.95 13.31 -22.46
CA ALA A 91 14.39 12.06 -22.98
C ALA A 91 12.95 11.84 -22.51
N ILE A 92 12.67 12.08 -21.21
CA ILE A 92 11.31 12.02 -20.64
C ILE A 92 10.40 13.02 -21.35
N ASP A 93 10.85 14.27 -21.51
CA ASP A 93 10.06 15.34 -22.12
C ASP A 93 9.81 15.15 -23.63
N ALA A 94 10.72 14.50 -24.33
CA ALA A 94 10.56 14.19 -25.74
C ALA A 94 9.63 13.00 -26.01
N THR A 95 9.42 12.12 -25.01
CA THR A 95 8.61 10.92 -25.17
C THR A 95 7.13 11.24 -25.06
N ALA A 96 6.39 11.07 -26.14
CA ALA A 96 4.94 11.27 -26.16
C ALA A 96 4.19 10.11 -25.48
N ALA A 97 4.63 8.87 -25.72
CA ALA A 97 4.13 7.64 -25.10
C ALA A 97 5.16 6.52 -25.26
N GLY A 98 5.13 5.53 -24.36
CA GLY A 98 6.05 4.39 -24.36
C GLY A 98 7.17 4.53 -23.31
N ALA A 99 8.12 3.61 -23.34
CA ALA A 99 9.19 3.57 -22.35
C ALA A 99 10.38 4.44 -22.75
N VAL A 100 10.79 5.33 -21.85
CA VAL A 100 12.09 5.98 -21.80
C VAL A 100 13.06 4.96 -21.23
N TYR A 101 13.91 4.39 -22.04
CA TYR A 101 14.77 3.28 -21.68
C TYR A 101 16.17 3.74 -21.25
N LEU A 102 16.57 3.30 -20.07
CA LEU A 102 17.91 3.45 -19.52
C LEU A 102 18.66 2.13 -19.70
N PRO A 103 19.66 2.04 -20.61
CA PRO A 103 20.56 0.89 -20.68
C PRO A 103 21.27 0.60 -19.35
N PRO A 104 21.95 -0.57 -19.21
CA PRO A 104 22.78 -0.82 -18.03
C PRO A 104 23.81 0.31 -17.82
N GLY A 105 23.86 0.83 -16.58
CA GLY A 105 24.73 1.94 -16.21
C GLY A 105 24.38 2.54 -14.86
N ARG A 106 25.24 3.45 -14.38
CA ARG A 106 25.03 4.25 -13.18
C ARG A 106 24.87 5.71 -13.58
N TYR A 107 23.65 6.20 -13.57
CA TYR A 107 23.28 7.55 -14.00
C TYR A 107 23.31 8.51 -12.81
N LEU A 108 24.28 9.46 -12.81
CA LEU A 108 24.32 10.49 -11.78
C LEU A 108 23.19 11.48 -12.03
N VAL A 109 22.36 11.68 -11.01
CA VAL A 109 21.21 12.60 -11.02
C VAL A 109 21.37 13.63 -9.92
N SER A 110 21.48 14.90 -10.29
CA SER A 110 21.71 16.01 -9.36
C SER A 110 20.47 16.85 -9.08
N ASP A 111 19.33 16.58 -9.76
CA ASP A 111 18.07 17.32 -9.66
C ASP A 111 16.88 16.38 -9.85
N TYR A 112 15.66 16.92 -9.80
CA TYR A 112 14.42 16.17 -10.03
C TYR A 112 14.32 15.56 -11.43
N LEU A 113 13.68 14.37 -11.49
CA LEU A 113 13.13 13.81 -12.72
C LEU A 113 11.60 13.69 -12.57
N ARG A 114 10.87 14.27 -13.52
CA ARG A 114 9.40 14.38 -13.46
C ARG A 114 8.73 13.80 -14.70
N LEU A 115 7.79 12.87 -14.47
CA LEU A 115 6.89 12.35 -15.49
C LEU A 115 5.53 13.03 -15.28
N THR A 116 5.12 13.86 -16.25
CA THR A 116 3.88 14.65 -16.17
C THR A 116 2.91 14.35 -17.32
N ARG A 117 3.13 13.24 -18.03
CA ARG A 117 2.30 12.81 -19.15
C ARG A 117 1.83 11.38 -18.98
N SER A 118 0.61 11.13 -19.43
CA SER A 118 0.04 9.79 -19.52
C SER A 118 0.81 8.92 -20.52
N GLY A 119 0.87 7.61 -20.24
CA GLY A 119 1.48 6.63 -21.14
C GLY A 119 3.00 6.69 -21.23
N VAL A 120 3.70 7.42 -20.35
CA VAL A 120 5.18 7.48 -20.29
C VAL A 120 5.70 6.64 -19.15
N VAL A 121 6.68 5.77 -19.43
CA VAL A 121 7.30 4.88 -18.46
C VAL A 121 8.80 5.11 -18.41
N LEU A 122 9.36 5.33 -17.23
CA LEU A 122 10.79 5.34 -17.00
C LEU A 122 11.24 3.90 -16.70
N ARG A 123 11.97 3.29 -17.65
CA ARG A 123 12.34 1.87 -17.60
C ARG A 123 13.83 1.64 -17.70
N GLY A 124 14.39 0.89 -16.74
CA GLY A 124 15.75 0.39 -16.80
C GLY A 124 15.87 -0.98 -17.47
N ALA A 125 17.11 -1.48 -17.57
CA ALA A 125 17.42 -2.84 -18.01
C ALA A 125 17.17 -3.87 -16.88
N GLY A 126 17.08 -3.43 -15.64
CA GLY A 126 16.88 -4.22 -14.43
C GLY A 126 17.29 -3.40 -13.21
N ARG A 127 16.66 -3.65 -12.05
CA ARG A 127 16.90 -2.86 -10.83
C ARG A 127 18.35 -2.94 -10.28
N GLU A 128 19.13 -3.90 -10.73
CA GLU A 128 20.55 -4.04 -10.39
C GLU A 128 21.47 -3.60 -11.54
N GLN A 129 20.92 -3.29 -12.72
CA GLN A 129 21.67 -2.97 -13.92
C GLN A 129 21.62 -1.47 -14.27
N SER A 130 20.46 -0.83 -14.16
CA SER A 130 20.27 0.59 -14.43
C SER A 130 19.99 1.32 -13.12
N ILE A 131 20.99 2.04 -12.62
CA ILE A 131 20.98 2.65 -11.30
C ILE A 131 20.97 4.17 -11.43
N LEU A 132 19.95 4.81 -10.88
CA LEU A 132 19.93 6.26 -10.65
C LEU A 132 20.71 6.56 -9.36
N TRP A 133 21.76 7.34 -9.45
CA TRP A 133 22.64 7.70 -8.35
C TRP A 133 22.46 9.18 -7.96
N PHE A 134 22.06 9.41 -6.72
CA PHE A 134 21.78 10.72 -6.16
C PHE A 134 22.84 11.09 -5.11
N PRO A 135 23.91 11.82 -5.48
CA PRO A 135 25.03 12.09 -4.57
C PRO A 135 24.71 13.08 -3.45
N ARG A 136 23.61 13.82 -3.54
CA ARG A 136 23.16 14.83 -2.56
C ARG A 136 21.70 14.64 -2.25
N GLY A 137 21.27 14.95 -1.03
CA GLY A 137 19.87 14.95 -0.65
C GLY A 137 19.12 16.19 -1.16
N LEU A 138 17.80 16.09 -1.23
CA LEU A 138 16.91 17.18 -1.65
C LEU A 138 16.99 18.41 -0.73
N ASP A 139 17.35 18.23 0.54
CA ASP A 139 17.55 19.35 1.47
C ASP A 139 18.70 20.29 1.04
N VAL A 140 19.67 19.75 0.28
CA VAL A 140 20.78 20.51 -0.32
C VAL A 140 20.41 21.01 -1.71
N VAL A 141 19.73 20.20 -2.53
CA VAL A 141 19.42 20.53 -3.92
C VAL A 141 18.29 21.56 -4.01
N HIS A 142 17.23 21.37 -3.22
CA HIS A 142 16.06 22.26 -3.14
C HIS A 142 15.69 22.52 -1.68
N PRO A 143 16.43 23.34 -0.95
CA PRO A 143 16.20 23.58 0.47
C PRO A 143 14.77 24.05 0.75
N ARG A 144 14.06 23.32 1.61
CA ARG A 144 12.75 23.73 2.12
C ARG A 144 12.61 23.41 3.61
N LYS A 145 11.85 24.25 4.33
CA LYS A 145 11.58 24.05 5.76
C LYS A 145 10.24 23.34 5.92
N GLY A 146 10.20 22.34 6.81
CA GLY A 146 9.01 21.64 7.24
C GLY A 146 8.65 21.94 8.69
N ARG A 147 7.46 21.46 9.09
CA ARG A 147 7.00 21.45 10.48
C ARG A 147 6.27 20.14 10.77
N THR A 148 6.41 19.66 11.98
CA THR A 148 5.61 18.53 12.50
C THR A 148 4.15 18.94 12.71
N SER A 149 3.26 17.98 12.95
CA SER A 149 1.86 18.26 13.32
C SER A 149 1.70 19.09 14.59
N THR A 150 2.73 19.14 15.45
CA THR A 150 2.77 19.98 16.66
C THR A 150 3.40 21.36 16.41
N GLY A 151 3.81 21.66 15.17
CA GLY A 151 4.44 22.93 14.77
C GLY A 151 5.96 23.00 15.01
N ALA A 152 6.60 21.95 15.54
CA ALA A 152 8.05 21.92 15.71
C ALA A 152 8.77 21.89 14.34
N PRO A 153 9.98 22.48 14.23
CA PRO A 153 10.77 22.44 13.01
C PRO A 153 11.07 21.00 12.56
N ALA A 154 10.99 20.77 11.25
CA ALA A 154 11.36 19.51 10.62
C ALA A 154 12.04 19.78 9.27
N SER A 155 12.74 18.78 8.72
CA SER A 155 13.15 18.81 7.31
C SER A 155 11.91 18.95 6.42
N GLY A 156 11.99 19.75 5.38
CA GLY A 156 10.93 19.85 4.38
C GLY A 156 10.66 18.56 3.63
N TYR A 157 11.54 17.58 3.77
CA TYR A 157 11.48 16.28 3.11
C TYR A 157 11.18 15.11 4.05
N SER A 158 10.77 15.40 5.28
CA SER A 158 10.37 14.34 6.24
C SER A 158 9.12 13.58 5.82
N PHE A 159 8.20 14.22 5.06
CA PHE A 159 6.86 13.68 4.85
C PHE A 159 6.47 13.49 3.38
N ASP A 160 7.14 14.15 2.44
CA ASP A 160 6.86 14.11 1.01
C ASP A 160 8.01 14.68 0.17
N GLY A 161 7.82 14.62 -1.17
CA GLY A 161 8.80 15.04 -2.16
C GLY A 161 9.85 13.96 -2.40
N ALA A 162 10.17 13.71 -3.67
CA ALA A 162 11.13 12.71 -4.08
C ALA A 162 11.90 13.15 -5.33
N PHE A 163 13.06 12.53 -5.58
CA PHE A 163 13.87 12.81 -6.76
C PHE A 163 13.17 12.42 -8.06
N VAL A 164 12.48 11.28 -8.08
CA VAL A 164 11.73 10.83 -9.26
C VAL A 164 10.25 10.82 -8.95
N SER A 165 9.46 11.51 -9.75
CA SER A 165 8.03 11.61 -9.52
C SER A 165 7.18 11.44 -10.77
N ILE A 166 6.01 10.79 -10.59
CA ILE A 166 4.90 10.86 -11.54
C ILE A 166 3.89 11.83 -10.95
N GLN A 167 3.62 12.94 -11.63
CA GLN A 167 2.79 14.03 -11.10
C GLN A 167 1.64 14.38 -12.04
N GLY A 168 0.45 14.37 -11.49
CA GLY A 168 -0.77 14.80 -12.16
C GLY A 168 -1.63 15.69 -11.27
N ASP A 169 -2.86 15.87 -11.72
CA ASP A 169 -3.91 16.57 -10.98
C ASP A 169 -5.27 15.92 -11.26
N TYR A 170 -6.21 16.10 -10.36
CA TYR A 170 -7.60 15.68 -10.52
C TYR A 170 -8.48 16.89 -10.75
N GLN A 171 -8.95 17.05 -11.98
CA GLN A 171 -9.97 18.01 -12.26
C GLN A 171 -11.32 17.45 -11.81
N ALA A 172 -11.94 18.10 -10.83
CA ALA A 172 -13.18 17.64 -10.23
C ALA A 172 -14.24 18.75 -10.28
N LYS A 173 -15.36 18.47 -10.97
CA LYS A 173 -16.55 19.34 -11.03
C LYS A 173 -17.74 18.58 -10.44
N THR A 174 -18.54 19.24 -9.60
CA THR A 174 -19.80 18.67 -9.10
C THR A 174 -20.75 18.41 -10.26
N LEU A 175 -21.21 17.17 -10.36
CA LEU A 175 -22.17 16.70 -11.37
C LEU A 175 -23.59 16.68 -10.82
N ALA A 176 -23.77 16.15 -9.60
CA ALA A 176 -25.05 16.04 -8.93
C ALA A 176 -24.88 16.07 -7.39
N GLN A 177 -25.94 16.49 -6.67
CA GLN A 177 -26.04 16.28 -5.23
C GLN A 177 -26.75 14.96 -4.94
N ILE A 178 -26.30 14.22 -3.94
CA ILE A 178 -26.99 13.04 -3.45
C ILE A 178 -28.05 13.49 -2.46
N THR A 179 -29.31 13.11 -2.68
CA THR A 179 -30.49 13.66 -2.01
C THR A 179 -31.08 12.77 -0.93
N ALA A 180 -30.73 11.47 -0.92
CA ALA A 180 -31.19 10.50 0.07
C ALA A 180 -30.02 9.84 0.76
N VAL A 181 -30.27 9.29 1.96
CA VAL A 181 -29.29 8.45 2.67
C VAL A 181 -29.14 7.16 1.90
N ALA A 182 -27.90 6.81 1.58
CA ALA A 182 -27.51 5.45 1.22
C ALA A 182 -26.54 4.92 2.27
N HIS A 183 -26.60 3.62 2.53
CA HIS A 183 -25.83 2.99 3.60
C HIS A 183 -24.56 2.34 3.05
N ARG A 184 -23.60 2.10 3.95
CA ARG A 184 -22.44 1.27 3.63
C ARG A 184 -22.91 -0.11 3.13
N GLY A 185 -22.41 -0.53 1.95
CA GLY A 185 -22.83 -1.76 1.28
C GLY A 185 -23.87 -1.57 0.17
N ASP A 186 -24.53 -0.41 0.08
CA ASP A 186 -25.46 -0.10 -1.00
C ASP A 186 -24.69 0.10 -2.32
N HIS A 187 -25.35 -0.25 -3.44
CA HIS A 187 -24.79 -0.08 -4.79
C HIS A 187 -25.39 1.11 -5.56
N SER A 188 -26.20 1.93 -4.92
CA SER A 188 -26.86 3.05 -5.61
C SER A 188 -27.12 4.24 -4.68
N VAL A 189 -27.29 5.41 -5.29
CA VAL A 189 -27.70 6.66 -4.62
C VAL A 189 -28.83 7.32 -5.40
N GLU A 190 -29.62 8.15 -4.72
CA GLU A 190 -30.58 9.08 -5.35
C GLU A 190 -29.95 10.45 -5.53
N THR A 191 -30.13 11.08 -6.68
CA THR A 191 -29.53 12.38 -7.03
C THR A 191 -30.54 13.44 -7.39
N ASP A 192 -30.17 14.72 -7.22
CA ASP A 192 -31.01 15.86 -7.62
C ASP A 192 -31.17 15.98 -9.14
N ARG A 193 -30.23 15.47 -9.91
CA ARG A 193 -30.21 15.46 -11.37
C ARG A 193 -29.30 14.35 -11.90
N VAL A 194 -29.58 13.92 -13.11
CA VAL A 194 -28.76 12.94 -13.85
C VAL A 194 -28.16 13.52 -15.14
N THR A 195 -28.42 14.80 -15.42
CA THR A 195 -27.86 15.49 -16.60
C THR A 195 -26.34 15.54 -16.52
N GLY A 196 -25.66 15.01 -17.53
CA GLY A 196 -24.19 14.93 -17.57
C GLY A 196 -23.61 13.67 -16.90
N LEU A 197 -24.46 12.75 -16.44
CA LEU A 197 -24.08 11.41 -16.00
C LEU A 197 -24.30 10.41 -17.14
N THR A 198 -23.38 9.48 -17.32
CA THR A 198 -23.48 8.42 -18.34
C THR A 198 -23.05 7.07 -17.78
N VAL A 199 -23.69 6.01 -18.27
CA VAL A 199 -23.24 4.63 -17.95
C VAL A 199 -21.82 4.42 -18.44
N GLY A 200 -20.99 3.77 -17.64
CA GLY A 200 -19.56 3.58 -17.87
C GLY A 200 -18.66 4.69 -17.34
N GLN A 201 -19.23 5.85 -16.99
CA GLN A 201 -18.46 6.99 -16.45
C GLN A 201 -17.91 6.67 -15.06
N LEU A 202 -16.64 7.06 -14.84
CA LEU A 202 -16.04 7.11 -13.51
C LEU A 202 -16.42 8.42 -12.82
N VAL A 203 -16.89 8.33 -11.59
CA VAL A 203 -17.26 9.47 -10.76
C VAL A 203 -16.74 9.29 -9.34
N LEU A 204 -16.45 10.39 -8.66
CA LEU A 204 -16.14 10.40 -7.22
C LEU A 204 -17.43 10.66 -6.44
N ILE A 205 -17.70 9.81 -5.46
CA ILE A 205 -18.63 10.11 -4.36
C ILE A 205 -17.80 10.77 -3.28
N ILE A 206 -18.22 11.95 -2.81
CA ILE A 206 -17.51 12.70 -1.77
C ILE A 206 -18.50 13.11 -0.68
N VAL A 207 -18.09 12.93 0.57
CA VAL A 207 -18.78 13.45 1.77
C VAL A 207 -17.79 14.29 2.58
N ARG A 208 -18.30 15.30 3.30
CA ARG A 208 -17.47 16.26 4.03
C ARG A 208 -17.88 16.38 5.48
N GLU A 209 -16.88 16.63 6.31
CA GLU A 209 -17.06 16.89 7.73
C GLU A 209 -17.97 18.09 7.98
N THR A 210 -18.66 18.02 9.09
CA THR A 210 -19.56 19.04 9.62
C THR A 210 -19.02 19.64 10.92
N PRO A 211 -19.47 20.82 11.35
CA PRO A 211 -19.00 21.45 12.57
C PRO A 211 -19.18 20.60 13.85
N ASP A 212 -20.14 19.71 13.85
CA ASP A 212 -20.41 18.76 14.95
C ASP A 212 -19.53 17.49 14.91
N GLN A 213 -18.63 17.38 13.93
CA GLN A 213 -17.75 16.23 13.72
C GLN A 213 -18.48 14.91 13.44
N GLY A 214 -19.64 14.95 12.83
CA GLY A 214 -20.46 13.76 12.60
C GLY A 214 -19.84 12.74 11.67
N LEU A 215 -19.06 13.16 10.64
CA LEU A 215 -18.36 12.25 9.75
C LEU A 215 -17.20 11.54 10.46
N LYS A 216 -16.39 12.27 11.23
CA LYS A 216 -15.31 11.68 12.03
C LYS A 216 -15.86 10.67 13.03
N THR A 217 -16.92 11.05 13.76
CA THR A 217 -17.60 10.18 14.72
C THR A 217 -18.06 8.90 14.05
N TYR A 218 -18.68 8.98 12.88
CA TYR A 218 -19.10 7.82 12.11
C TYR A 218 -17.91 6.94 11.68
N LEU A 219 -16.87 7.51 11.06
CA LEU A 219 -15.74 6.74 10.55
C LEU A 219 -14.94 6.06 11.67
N TYR A 220 -14.88 6.67 12.86
CA TYR A 220 -14.24 6.11 14.05
C TYR A 220 -15.18 5.28 14.93
N ASN A 221 -16.39 4.98 14.44
CA ASN A 221 -17.41 4.23 15.21
C ASN A 221 -17.56 4.78 16.64
N GLU A 222 -17.88 6.06 16.74
CA GLU A 222 -18.15 6.84 17.98
C GLU A 222 -16.91 7.19 18.83
N ASP A 223 -15.69 6.77 18.45
CA ASP A 223 -14.47 7.04 19.23
C ASP A 223 -13.31 7.63 18.39
N PRO A 224 -13.41 8.90 17.93
CA PRO A 224 -12.34 9.54 17.15
C PRO A 224 -11.11 9.94 18.00
N GLY A 225 -11.14 9.79 19.34
CA GLY A 225 -10.08 10.26 20.24
C GLY A 225 -9.94 11.79 20.22
N ASP A 226 -8.69 12.27 20.32
CA ASP A 226 -8.38 13.70 20.44
C ASP A 226 -8.25 14.42 19.08
N ILE A 227 -8.96 13.97 18.05
CA ILE A 227 -8.89 14.61 16.71
C ILE A 227 -9.30 16.08 16.81
N ALA A 228 -8.48 16.97 16.20
CA ALA A 228 -8.70 18.40 16.31
C ALA A 228 -10.07 18.82 15.78
N LYS A 229 -10.81 19.56 16.62
CA LYS A 229 -12.07 20.19 16.22
C LYS A 229 -11.83 21.18 15.09
N GLY A 230 -12.73 21.17 14.10
CA GLY A 230 -12.63 22.06 12.96
C GLY A 230 -11.56 21.72 11.92
N LYS A 231 -10.76 20.66 12.12
CA LYS A 231 -9.90 20.14 11.05
C LYS A 231 -10.79 19.66 9.90
N PRO A 232 -10.63 20.20 8.69
CA PRO A 232 -11.36 19.70 7.54
C PRO A 232 -11.12 18.21 7.34
N LEU A 233 -12.18 17.48 7.04
CA LEU A 233 -12.11 16.10 6.62
C LEU A 233 -13.06 15.94 5.45
N ASP A 234 -12.62 15.34 4.40
CA ASP A 234 -13.49 14.70 3.43
C ASP A 234 -13.13 13.23 3.31
N THR A 235 -14.05 12.43 2.81
CA THR A 235 -13.73 11.09 2.32
C THR A 235 -14.41 10.88 0.99
N LYS A 236 -13.77 10.10 0.18
CA LYS A 236 -14.17 9.92 -1.21
C LYS A 236 -14.03 8.46 -1.64
N MET A 237 -14.72 8.12 -2.71
CA MET A 237 -14.69 6.79 -3.31
C MET A 237 -14.88 6.91 -4.80
N LEU A 238 -13.99 6.30 -5.58
CA LEU A 238 -14.15 6.22 -7.04
C LEU A 238 -15.03 5.03 -7.38
N VAL A 239 -16.07 5.29 -8.19
CA VAL A 239 -17.04 4.29 -8.64
C VAL A 239 -17.31 4.46 -10.14
N ARG A 240 -17.75 3.38 -10.81
CA ARG A 240 -18.24 3.42 -12.18
C ARG A 240 -19.75 3.32 -12.20
N ILE A 241 -20.40 4.20 -12.94
CA ILE A 241 -21.86 4.14 -13.15
C ILE A 241 -22.20 2.93 -14.01
N THR A 242 -23.09 2.05 -13.53
CA THR A 242 -23.54 0.87 -14.26
C THR A 242 -24.98 1.00 -14.76
N ALA A 243 -25.81 1.79 -14.08
CA ALA A 243 -27.16 2.09 -14.52
C ALA A 243 -27.65 3.45 -14.02
N ILE A 244 -28.59 4.06 -14.76
CA ILE A 244 -29.31 5.28 -14.37
C ILE A 244 -30.79 5.03 -14.61
N THR A 245 -31.62 5.11 -13.55
CA THR A 245 -33.05 4.90 -13.62
C THR A 245 -33.78 5.99 -12.84
N GLY A 246 -34.39 6.95 -13.55
CA GLY A 246 -34.94 8.14 -12.93
C GLY A 246 -33.85 8.96 -12.22
N ALA A 247 -33.99 9.22 -10.94
CA ALA A 247 -33.00 9.89 -10.11
C ALA A 247 -31.93 8.94 -9.52
N ARG A 248 -32.12 7.63 -9.65
CA ARG A 248 -31.22 6.61 -9.10
C ARG A 248 -30.04 6.35 -10.00
N VAL A 249 -28.84 6.42 -9.41
CA VAL A 249 -27.57 6.10 -10.05
C VAL A 249 -26.96 4.88 -9.36
N THR A 250 -26.74 3.80 -10.14
CA THR A 250 -26.18 2.52 -9.66
C THR A 250 -24.72 2.40 -10.03
N PHE A 251 -23.93 1.78 -9.15
CA PHE A 251 -22.49 1.65 -9.26
C PHE A 251 -22.03 0.19 -9.33
N ASP A 252 -20.85 0.00 -9.85
CA ASP A 252 -20.18 -1.29 -10.02
C ASP A 252 -19.66 -1.91 -8.70
N ARG A 253 -19.67 -1.15 -7.61
CA ARG A 253 -19.18 -1.59 -6.30
C ARG A 253 -20.00 -1.01 -5.16
N PRO A 254 -19.99 -1.67 -3.97
CA PRO A 254 -20.72 -1.18 -2.81
C PRO A 254 -20.06 0.09 -2.21
N LEU A 255 -20.89 0.92 -1.59
CA LEU A 255 -20.42 2.10 -0.86
C LEU A 255 -19.62 1.71 0.38
N ARG A 256 -18.49 2.40 0.63
CA ARG A 256 -17.68 2.26 1.85
C ARG A 256 -18.25 3.02 3.04
N PHE A 257 -19.02 4.05 2.80
CA PHE A 257 -19.55 4.95 3.82
C PHE A 257 -20.98 5.35 3.49
N GLU A 258 -21.66 5.90 4.49
CA GLU A 258 -23.01 6.44 4.31
C GLU A 258 -22.99 7.79 3.62
N THR A 259 -24.12 8.14 2.96
CA THR A 259 -24.34 9.45 2.35
C THR A 259 -25.44 10.19 3.10
N ARG A 260 -25.10 10.80 4.25
CA ARG A 260 -26.04 11.61 5.03
C ARG A 260 -26.09 13.03 4.48
N ALA A 261 -27.27 13.63 4.37
CA ALA A 261 -27.46 14.97 3.82
C ALA A 261 -26.62 16.04 4.54
N VAL A 262 -26.42 15.92 5.85
CA VAL A 262 -25.60 16.84 6.66
C VAL A 262 -24.13 16.88 6.20
N TRP A 263 -23.62 15.79 5.62
CA TRP A 263 -22.25 15.69 5.09
C TRP A 263 -22.12 16.21 3.65
N ARG A 264 -23.19 16.77 3.10
CA ARG A 264 -23.24 17.35 1.73
C ARG A 264 -22.69 16.39 0.68
N PRO A 265 -23.25 15.16 0.56
CA PRO A 265 -22.78 14.15 -0.38
C PRO A 265 -23.00 14.59 -1.82
N GLU A 266 -22.00 14.40 -2.67
CA GLU A 266 -22.09 14.75 -4.09
C GLU A 266 -21.39 13.75 -4.99
N LEU A 267 -21.86 13.66 -6.25
CA LEU A 267 -21.14 13.04 -7.35
C LEU A 267 -20.29 14.11 -8.04
N ARG A 268 -19.01 13.84 -8.23
CA ARG A 268 -18.08 14.70 -8.95
C ARG A 268 -17.46 14.01 -10.15
N ALA A 269 -17.17 14.77 -11.18
CA ALA A 269 -16.36 14.29 -12.29
C ALA A 269 -14.98 13.84 -11.79
N PHE A 270 -14.44 12.79 -12.39
CA PHE A 270 -13.08 12.33 -12.14
C PHE A 270 -12.30 12.37 -13.45
N ASN A 271 -11.44 13.37 -13.60
CA ASN A 271 -10.63 13.59 -14.79
C ASN A 271 -9.16 13.72 -14.38
N PRO A 272 -8.45 12.61 -14.21
CA PRO A 272 -7.03 12.63 -13.90
C PRO A 272 -6.25 13.13 -15.13
N THR A 273 -5.24 13.98 -14.90
CA THR A 273 -4.40 14.53 -15.98
C THR A 273 -3.27 13.59 -16.38
N VAL A 274 -2.87 12.67 -15.48
CA VAL A 274 -1.83 11.66 -15.73
C VAL A 274 -2.34 10.29 -15.33
N THR A 275 -2.30 9.38 -16.31
CA THR A 275 -2.67 7.97 -16.18
C THR A 275 -1.69 7.11 -16.97
N GLU A 276 -1.69 5.81 -16.74
CA GLU A 276 -0.90 4.84 -17.53
C GLU A 276 0.61 5.18 -17.56
N ALA A 277 1.14 5.71 -16.47
CA ALA A 277 2.55 6.05 -16.34
C ALA A 277 3.24 5.16 -15.30
N GLY A 278 4.53 4.88 -15.48
CA GLY A 278 5.22 3.95 -14.60
C GLY A 278 6.71 4.23 -14.41
N ILE A 279 7.25 3.64 -13.34
CA ILE A 279 8.69 3.56 -13.05
C ILE A 279 9.01 2.08 -12.82
N GLU A 280 9.93 1.53 -13.61
CA GLU A 280 10.14 0.08 -13.54
C GLU A 280 11.56 -0.36 -13.90
N HIS A 281 11.97 -1.52 -13.31
CA HIS A 281 13.26 -2.17 -13.57
C HIS A 281 14.46 -1.26 -13.30
N LEU A 282 14.40 -0.47 -12.21
CA LEU A 282 15.41 0.55 -11.85
C LEU A 282 15.92 0.39 -10.43
N GLY A 283 17.20 0.68 -10.24
CA GLY A 283 17.82 0.91 -8.94
C GLY A 283 17.88 2.41 -8.61
N PHE A 284 17.67 2.73 -7.34
CA PHE A 284 17.85 4.05 -6.74
C PHE A 284 18.90 3.94 -5.66
N ALA A 285 19.95 4.74 -5.73
CA ALA A 285 21.03 4.68 -4.76
C ALA A 285 21.36 6.07 -4.20
N PHE A 286 21.55 6.11 -2.88
CA PHE A 286 21.93 7.29 -2.12
C PHE A 286 23.20 7.03 -1.32
N PRO A 287 23.92 8.09 -0.83
CA PRO A 287 25.11 7.92 0.00
C PRO A 287 24.84 7.09 1.25
N GLY A 288 25.79 6.25 1.63
CA GLY A 288 25.77 5.47 2.88
C GLY A 288 26.10 6.29 4.13
N THR A 289 25.88 7.60 4.10
CA THR A 289 26.08 8.49 5.26
C THR A 289 25.09 8.16 6.36
N LYS A 290 25.50 8.39 7.61
CA LYS A 290 24.66 8.11 8.79
C LYS A 290 23.33 8.84 8.69
N TYR A 291 22.22 8.14 8.95
CA TYR A 291 20.90 8.74 9.01
C TYR A 291 20.84 9.81 10.10
N ARG A 292 20.45 11.03 9.75
CA ARG A 292 20.49 12.19 10.66
C ARG A 292 19.41 12.16 11.74
N GLY A 293 18.43 11.27 11.58
CA GLY A 293 17.33 11.07 12.52
C GLY A 293 16.00 11.66 12.07
N HIS A 294 14.96 11.27 12.79
CA HIS A 294 13.57 11.64 12.57
C HIS A 294 13.39 13.17 12.56
N PHE A 295 12.78 13.70 11.52
CA PHE A 295 12.59 15.13 11.22
C PHE A 295 13.86 15.91 10.82
N LYS A 296 14.99 15.22 10.60
CA LYS A 296 16.27 15.83 10.20
C LYS A 296 16.80 15.21 8.90
N GLU A 297 15.95 14.60 8.12
CA GLU A 297 16.27 13.88 6.90
C GLU A 297 17.03 14.78 5.92
N ASP A 298 18.01 14.21 5.22
CA ASP A 298 18.72 14.87 4.12
C ASP A 298 17.85 14.95 2.84
N GLY A 299 16.71 14.25 2.82
CA GLY A 299 15.84 14.16 1.65
C GLY A 299 16.35 13.16 0.61
N HIS A 300 16.94 12.05 1.04
CA HIS A 300 17.22 10.89 0.19
C HIS A 300 15.91 10.15 -0.12
N ASN A 301 14.95 10.84 -0.72
CA ASN A 301 13.61 10.35 -1.03
C ASN A 301 13.56 9.89 -2.50
N ALA A 302 13.20 8.63 -2.73
CA ALA A 302 13.37 8.02 -4.04
C ALA A 302 12.23 8.33 -5.01
N ILE A 303 11.00 7.90 -4.69
CA ILE A 303 9.87 7.91 -5.62
C ILE A 303 8.63 8.53 -4.99
N GLU A 304 7.92 9.36 -5.75
CA GLU A 304 6.60 9.86 -5.41
C GLU A 304 5.63 9.75 -6.59
N LEU A 305 4.46 9.14 -6.36
CA LEU A 305 3.31 9.20 -7.25
C LEU A 305 2.30 10.17 -6.65
N ARG A 306 1.98 11.28 -7.34
CA ARG A 306 1.11 12.32 -6.80
C ARG A 306 -0.04 12.68 -7.73
N ASN A 307 -1.28 12.54 -7.24
CA ASN A 307 -2.52 12.86 -7.94
C ASN A 307 -2.62 12.17 -9.32
N VAL A 308 -2.27 10.89 -9.36
CA VAL A 308 -2.28 10.07 -10.57
C VAL A 308 -3.22 8.87 -10.42
N PHE A 309 -3.62 8.31 -11.54
CA PHE A 309 -4.58 7.22 -11.64
C PHE A 309 -4.06 6.13 -12.59
N ASN A 310 -4.22 4.85 -12.21
CA ASN A 310 -3.72 3.71 -12.98
C ASN A 310 -2.23 3.86 -13.34
N CYS A 311 -1.40 4.18 -12.34
CA CYS A 311 0.04 4.26 -12.49
C CYS A 311 0.73 3.13 -11.70
N TRP A 312 2.03 2.94 -11.93
CA TRP A 312 2.74 1.86 -11.24
C TRP A 312 4.20 2.16 -10.91
N VAL A 313 4.70 1.45 -9.91
CA VAL A 313 6.13 1.22 -9.66
C VAL A 313 6.34 -0.29 -9.63
N ARG A 314 7.21 -0.82 -10.48
CA ARG A 314 7.39 -2.27 -10.62
C ARG A 314 8.86 -2.64 -10.69
N ASP A 315 9.26 -3.67 -9.92
CA ASP A 315 10.62 -4.23 -9.91
C ASP A 315 11.70 -3.16 -9.68
N VAL A 316 11.63 -2.49 -8.51
CA VAL A 316 12.52 -1.39 -8.14
C VAL A 316 13.29 -1.74 -6.87
N ALA A 317 14.58 -1.38 -6.83
CA ALA A 317 15.40 -1.44 -5.61
C ALA A 317 15.77 -0.02 -5.15
N ILE A 318 15.61 0.26 -3.86
CA ILE A 318 15.97 1.54 -3.24
C ILE A 318 17.01 1.26 -2.16
N HIS A 319 18.19 1.87 -2.31
CA HIS A 319 19.31 1.68 -1.40
C HIS A 319 19.64 3.01 -0.69
N ASN A 320 19.66 3.00 0.64
CA ASN A 320 19.98 4.14 1.50
C ASN A 320 18.97 5.31 1.44
N GLY A 321 17.69 5.04 1.13
CA GLY A 321 16.66 6.08 1.12
C GLY A 321 16.24 6.53 2.51
N ASP A 322 15.93 7.83 2.68
CA ASP A 322 15.20 8.36 3.84
C ASP A 322 13.71 8.06 3.72
N LEU A 323 13.16 8.18 2.51
CA LEU A 323 11.81 7.78 2.14
C LEU A 323 11.90 6.93 0.87
N GLY A 324 11.30 5.73 0.92
CA GLY A 324 11.30 4.83 -0.22
C GLY A 324 10.31 5.23 -1.29
N VAL A 325 9.01 4.95 -1.10
CA VAL A 325 7.94 5.34 -2.03
C VAL A 325 6.83 6.07 -1.29
N ASN A 326 6.46 7.25 -1.78
CA ASN A 326 5.29 7.99 -1.34
C ASN A 326 4.19 7.88 -2.40
N LEU A 327 3.07 7.26 -2.03
CA LEU A 327 1.93 6.99 -2.92
C LEU A 327 0.74 7.86 -2.51
N VAL A 328 0.53 8.94 -3.26
CA VAL A 328 -0.60 9.88 -3.16
C VAL A 328 -1.44 9.74 -4.43
N ALA A 329 -2.00 8.56 -4.64
CA ALA A 329 -2.61 8.17 -5.90
C ALA A 329 -3.89 7.36 -5.70
N CYS A 330 -4.57 7.05 -6.79
CA CYS A 330 -5.78 6.24 -6.82
C CYS A 330 -5.61 5.09 -7.82
N HIS A 331 -6.04 3.88 -7.45
CA HIS A 331 -5.94 2.67 -8.27
C HIS A 331 -4.56 2.45 -8.91
N SER A 332 -3.50 2.69 -8.16
CA SER A 332 -2.12 2.48 -8.61
C SER A 332 -1.50 1.26 -7.93
N THR A 333 -0.44 0.71 -8.52
CA THR A 333 0.19 -0.50 -7.99
C THR A 333 1.68 -0.28 -7.73
N LEU A 334 2.14 -0.66 -6.52
CA LEU A 334 3.54 -0.91 -6.23
C LEU A 334 3.75 -2.42 -6.21
N ASP A 335 4.62 -2.95 -7.06
CA ASP A 335 4.89 -4.38 -7.17
C ASP A 335 6.39 -4.65 -7.18
N ASN A 336 6.84 -5.57 -6.32
CA ASN A 336 8.23 -6.01 -6.22
C ASN A 336 9.21 -4.85 -5.92
N VAL A 337 8.95 -4.11 -4.82
CA VAL A 337 9.82 -3.03 -4.33
C VAL A 337 10.72 -3.56 -3.22
N LEU A 338 12.04 -3.43 -3.40
CA LEU A 338 13.07 -3.82 -2.43
C LEU A 338 13.70 -2.58 -1.79
N LEU A 339 13.70 -2.51 -0.46
CA LEU A 339 14.38 -1.45 0.30
C LEU A 339 15.54 -2.03 1.11
N THR A 340 16.72 -1.46 0.92
CA THR A 340 17.98 -1.87 1.60
C THR A 340 18.75 -0.67 2.11
N ALA A 341 19.64 -0.90 3.08
CA ALA A 341 20.56 0.15 3.53
C ALA A 341 21.89 -0.45 4.02
N ASP A 342 22.95 0.35 3.96
CA ASP A 342 24.22 0.04 4.57
C ASP A 342 24.12 0.09 6.09
N ALA A 343 24.76 -0.85 6.79
CA ALA A 343 24.76 -0.90 8.25
C ALA A 343 25.36 0.39 8.89
N ALA A 344 26.31 1.03 8.21
CA ALA A 344 26.93 2.27 8.66
C ALA A 344 25.97 3.46 8.74
N ARG A 345 24.82 3.36 8.03
CA ARG A 345 23.76 4.35 8.04
C ARG A 345 22.95 4.35 9.33
N GLY A 346 22.94 3.24 10.06
CA GLY A 346 22.10 3.00 11.23
C GLY A 346 22.32 4.00 12.37
N THR A 347 21.25 4.46 12.98
CA THR A 347 21.20 5.24 14.22
C THR A 347 20.08 4.73 15.12
N VAL A 348 20.12 5.04 16.42
CA VAL A 348 18.97 4.79 17.30
C VAL A 348 18.01 5.96 17.16
N GLU A 349 16.83 5.72 16.61
CA GLU A 349 15.86 6.80 16.36
C GLU A 349 14.44 6.34 16.69
N ALA A 350 13.69 7.16 17.41
CA ALA A 350 12.30 6.91 17.76
C ALA A 350 12.05 5.48 18.34
N GLY A 351 13.03 4.91 19.06
CA GLY A 351 12.99 3.56 19.63
C GLY A 351 13.25 2.42 18.62
N VAL A 352 13.70 2.74 17.40
CA VAL A 352 14.14 1.76 16.40
C VAL A 352 15.67 1.66 16.46
N PRO A 353 16.23 0.50 16.81
CA PRO A 353 17.67 0.27 16.70
C PRO A 353 18.10 0.25 15.22
N ASP A 354 19.28 0.77 14.94
CA ASP A 354 19.88 0.76 13.61
C ASP A 354 18.98 1.35 12.51
N CYS A 355 18.15 2.34 12.88
CA CYS A 355 17.21 3.03 11.99
C CYS A 355 17.95 3.71 10.84
N THR A 356 17.53 3.50 9.62
CA THR A 356 18.20 3.98 8.41
C THR A 356 17.41 4.98 7.58
N GLY A 357 16.15 5.23 7.93
CA GLY A 357 15.27 6.16 7.22
C GLY A 357 13.95 6.38 7.95
N HIS A 358 13.09 7.23 7.39
CA HIS A 358 11.83 7.64 8.00
C HIS A 358 10.66 6.74 7.58
N HIS A 359 10.26 6.76 6.30
CA HIS A 359 9.17 5.96 5.76
C HIS A 359 9.65 5.02 4.66
N ALA A 360 9.38 3.72 4.79
CA ALA A 360 9.71 2.77 3.73
C ALA A 360 8.70 2.84 2.58
N LEU A 361 7.43 2.49 2.85
CA LEU A 361 6.31 2.55 1.89
C LEU A 361 5.17 3.32 2.54
N GLN A 362 4.87 4.49 2.00
CA GLN A 362 3.84 5.39 2.52
C GLN A 362 2.68 5.53 1.53
N VAL A 363 1.45 5.34 2.00
CA VAL A 363 0.20 5.56 1.28
C VAL A 363 -0.57 6.65 1.98
N LYS A 364 -0.70 7.82 1.34
CA LYS A 364 -1.21 9.03 1.96
C LYS A 364 -2.19 9.77 1.06
N ASN A 365 -3.34 10.23 1.59
CA ASN A 365 -4.41 10.86 0.81
C ASN A 365 -4.78 10.04 -0.44
N ALA A 366 -4.95 8.74 -0.28
CA ALA A 366 -4.92 7.78 -1.36
C ALA A 366 -5.98 6.70 -1.21
N GLU A 367 -6.55 6.25 -2.33
CA GLU A 367 -7.61 5.25 -2.32
C GLU A 367 -7.33 4.11 -3.30
N ASP A 368 -7.70 2.89 -2.88
CA ASP A 368 -7.75 1.70 -3.75
C ASP A 368 -6.42 1.35 -4.44
N ASN A 369 -5.28 1.59 -3.79
CA ASN A 369 -3.99 1.18 -4.31
C ASN A 369 -3.60 -0.22 -3.83
N LEU A 370 -2.75 -0.90 -4.60
CA LEU A 370 -2.17 -2.19 -4.25
C LEU A 370 -0.65 -2.05 -4.06
N VAL A 371 -0.16 -2.44 -2.88
CA VAL A 371 1.27 -2.57 -2.57
C VAL A 371 1.54 -4.04 -2.34
N THR A 372 2.26 -4.68 -3.26
CA THR A 372 2.42 -6.13 -3.24
C THR A 372 3.87 -6.58 -3.51
N ASN A 373 4.21 -7.80 -3.07
CA ASN A 373 5.53 -8.40 -3.29
C ASN A 373 6.71 -7.54 -2.79
N PHE A 374 6.49 -6.70 -1.79
CA PHE A 374 7.53 -5.81 -1.27
C PHE A 374 8.47 -6.52 -0.28
N GLU A 375 9.69 -5.98 -0.16
CA GLU A 375 10.65 -6.45 0.83
C GLU A 375 11.39 -5.28 1.48
N VAL A 376 11.26 -5.13 2.81
CA VAL A 376 11.93 -4.11 3.61
C VAL A 376 13.06 -4.74 4.40
N ARG A 377 14.29 -4.65 3.87
CA ARG A 377 15.52 -5.18 4.49
C ARG A 377 16.31 -4.12 5.26
N ALA A 378 15.74 -2.96 5.46
CA ALA A 378 16.34 -1.87 6.20
C ALA A 378 15.38 -1.40 7.30
N PRO A 379 15.84 -1.08 8.51
CA PRO A 379 14.98 -0.57 9.58
C PRO A 379 14.59 0.90 9.31
N TYR A 380 13.31 1.17 9.19
CA TYR A 380 12.76 2.53 9.10
C TYR A 380 12.07 2.92 10.41
N VAL A 381 11.83 4.22 10.61
CA VAL A 381 10.94 4.68 11.69
C VAL A 381 9.56 4.12 11.46
N HIS A 382 9.06 4.15 10.21
CA HIS A 382 7.77 3.65 9.78
C HIS A 382 7.95 2.80 8.52
N ASP A 383 7.49 1.54 8.55
CA ASP A 383 7.68 0.63 7.41
C ASP A 383 6.50 0.67 6.45
N LEU A 384 5.28 0.41 6.93
CA LEU A 384 4.07 0.38 6.10
C LEU A 384 3.09 1.44 6.62
N THR A 385 3.12 2.62 6.02
CA THR A 385 2.36 3.77 6.51
C THR A 385 1.07 3.97 5.73
N VAL A 386 -0.05 4.17 6.44
CA VAL A 386 -1.31 4.70 5.92
C VAL A 386 -1.71 5.96 6.68
N GLU A 387 -2.05 7.06 5.97
CA GLU A 387 -2.49 8.32 6.52
C GLU A 387 -3.60 8.91 5.63
N HIS A 388 -4.77 9.20 6.18
CA HIS A 388 -5.91 9.73 5.40
C HIS A 388 -6.15 8.91 4.12
N ALA A 389 -6.27 7.60 4.25
CA ALA A 389 -6.27 6.67 3.13
C ALA A 389 -7.30 5.55 3.33
N SER A 390 -7.93 5.06 2.26
CA SER A 390 -8.95 4.03 2.35
C SER A 390 -8.91 3.03 1.19
N GLY A 391 -9.28 1.78 1.47
CA GLY A 391 -9.38 0.73 0.47
C GLY A 391 -8.04 0.26 -0.09
N ASN A 392 -6.92 0.70 0.47
CA ASN A 392 -5.62 0.26 0.00
C ASN A 392 -5.29 -1.13 0.53
N VAL A 393 -4.50 -1.86 -0.23
CA VAL A 393 -4.10 -3.23 0.09
C VAL A 393 -2.59 -3.34 0.14
N PHE A 394 -2.05 -3.82 1.27
CA PHE A 394 -0.68 -4.32 1.39
C PHE A 394 -0.73 -5.84 1.41
N ALA A 395 -0.07 -6.49 0.44
CA ALA A 395 -0.15 -7.93 0.27
C ALA A 395 1.20 -8.57 -0.05
N GLN A 396 1.40 -9.83 0.40
CA GLN A 396 2.54 -10.67 0.01
C GLN A 396 3.90 -10.01 0.24
N GLY A 397 4.03 -9.26 1.32
CA GLY A 397 5.23 -8.54 1.68
C GLY A 397 5.99 -9.18 2.83
N ARG A 398 7.24 -8.74 3.01
CA ARG A 398 8.07 -9.15 4.15
C ARG A 398 9.04 -8.08 4.58
N GLY A 399 9.51 -8.16 5.83
CA GLY A 399 10.56 -7.30 6.34
C GLY A 399 11.23 -7.83 7.59
N LEU A 400 12.22 -7.09 8.10
CA LEU A 400 13.01 -7.52 9.25
C LEU A 400 12.23 -7.47 10.57
N ASP A 401 11.40 -6.43 10.73
CA ASP A 401 10.58 -6.19 11.93
C ASP A 401 9.55 -5.09 11.62
N LEU A 402 8.59 -5.41 10.74
CA LEU A 402 7.64 -4.44 10.21
C LEU A 402 6.71 -3.86 11.28
N ASP A 403 6.40 -2.58 11.15
CA ASP A 403 5.22 -1.97 11.75
C ASP A 403 4.13 -1.66 10.69
N PHE A 404 2.88 -1.70 11.15
CA PHE A 404 1.71 -1.24 10.40
C PHE A 404 1.37 0.15 10.92
N ASP A 405 2.15 1.15 10.43
CA ASP A 405 2.02 2.52 10.88
C ASP A 405 0.74 3.17 10.36
N HIS A 406 -0.28 3.18 11.20
CA HIS A 406 -1.46 3.99 10.97
C HIS A 406 -1.19 5.40 11.50
N HIS A 407 -0.78 6.28 10.57
CA HIS A 407 -0.28 7.61 10.92
C HIS A 407 -1.39 8.58 11.30
N LYS A 408 -2.53 8.04 11.77
CA LYS A 408 -3.74 8.76 12.17
C LYS A 408 -4.42 9.49 11.00
N ASP A 409 -5.20 10.52 11.28
CA ASP A 409 -5.91 11.30 10.27
C ASP A 409 -6.89 10.45 9.42
N THR A 410 -7.59 9.55 10.09
CA THR A 410 -8.72 8.79 9.50
C THR A 410 -8.35 7.79 8.40
N PRO A 411 -7.33 6.90 8.57
CA PRO A 411 -7.22 5.74 7.70
C PRO A 411 -8.33 4.74 8.05
N TYR A 412 -9.04 4.20 7.06
CA TYR A 412 -10.13 3.24 7.27
C TYR A 412 -10.27 2.28 6.09
N GLU A 413 -10.79 1.08 6.35
CA GLU A 413 -10.97 0.05 5.32
C GLU A 413 -9.71 -0.20 4.48
N ASN A 414 -8.51 -0.27 5.09
CA ASN A 414 -7.33 -0.78 4.42
C ASN A 414 -7.09 -2.24 4.82
N LEU A 415 -6.40 -2.99 3.99
CA LEU A 415 -6.09 -4.40 4.18
C LEU A 415 -4.59 -4.64 4.23
N PHE A 416 -4.16 -5.37 5.26
CA PHE A 416 -2.83 -5.94 5.38
C PHE A 416 -2.96 -7.45 5.35
N THR A 417 -2.51 -8.10 4.25
CA THR A 417 -2.77 -9.54 4.03
C THR A 417 -1.54 -10.30 3.57
N ASP A 418 -1.35 -11.51 4.11
CA ASP A 418 -0.25 -12.41 3.75
C ASP A 418 1.14 -11.78 3.91
N ILE A 419 1.39 -11.14 5.07
CA ILE A 419 2.62 -10.40 5.35
C ILE A 419 3.48 -11.14 6.38
N ASP A 420 4.79 -11.28 6.09
CA ASP A 420 5.80 -11.71 7.05
C ASP A 420 6.43 -10.50 7.73
N CYS A 421 6.01 -10.24 8.96
CA CYS A 421 6.45 -9.10 9.76
C CYS A 421 7.86 -9.27 10.37
N GLY A 422 8.55 -10.38 10.07
CA GLY A 422 9.87 -10.67 10.58
C GLY A 422 9.87 -10.96 12.09
N ARG A 423 10.59 -10.15 12.89
CA ARG A 423 10.66 -10.36 14.35
C ARG A 423 9.30 -10.14 15.04
N GLY A 424 8.49 -9.18 14.58
CA GLY A 424 7.18 -8.84 15.14
C GLY A 424 7.26 -8.13 16.49
N THR A 425 8.31 -7.31 16.72
CA THR A 425 8.46 -6.62 18.02
C THR A 425 7.73 -5.28 18.09
N ARG A 426 7.32 -4.74 16.93
CA ARG A 426 6.75 -3.39 16.83
C ARG A 426 5.54 -3.25 15.89
N ILE A 427 4.86 -4.36 15.61
CA ILE A 427 3.79 -4.43 14.61
C ILE A 427 2.71 -3.34 14.73
N TRP A 428 2.37 -2.94 15.97
CA TRP A 428 1.36 -1.91 16.25
C TRP A 428 1.95 -0.55 16.61
N ARG A 429 3.25 -0.36 16.36
CA ARG A 429 3.89 0.93 16.58
C ARG A 429 3.48 1.89 15.47
N CYS A 430 3.03 3.08 15.85
CA CYS A 430 2.54 4.09 14.93
C CYS A 430 3.06 5.48 15.31
N GLY A 431 3.12 6.35 14.30
CA GLY A 431 3.38 7.78 14.47
C GLY A 431 2.12 8.63 14.60
N GLY A 432 2.26 9.89 14.27
CA GLY A 432 1.18 10.89 14.26
C GLY A 432 0.94 11.57 15.60
N GLY A 433 0.69 12.89 15.55
CA GLY A 433 0.37 13.70 16.73
C GLY A 433 -1.00 13.38 17.31
N ALA A 434 -1.22 13.66 18.61
CA ALA A 434 -2.50 13.42 19.30
C ALA A 434 -3.68 14.10 18.57
N SER A 435 -3.49 15.33 18.07
CA SER A 435 -4.53 16.09 17.37
C SER A 435 -5.04 15.46 16.05
N LEU A 436 -4.42 14.36 15.61
CA LEU A 436 -4.84 13.61 14.42
C LEU A 436 -5.81 12.45 14.76
N GLY A 437 -6.18 12.25 16.03
CA GLY A 437 -7.13 11.25 16.45
C GLY A 437 -6.52 9.91 16.90
N ARG A 438 -7.34 8.85 16.88
CA ARG A 438 -6.87 7.46 17.05
C ARG A 438 -5.96 7.05 15.91
N GLN A 439 -5.22 5.97 16.08
CA GLN A 439 -4.31 5.46 15.03
C GLN A 439 -5.09 5.05 13.79
N SER A 440 -6.18 4.30 13.96
CA SER A 440 -7.04 3.82 12.89
C SER A 440 -8.48 4.26 13.09
N ALA A 441 -9.19 4.50 12.00
CA ALA A 441 -10.64 4.54 11.94
C ALA A 441 -11.21 3.14 11.64
N GLY A 442 -12.45 3.02 11.18
CA GLY A 442 -13.18 1.77 11.14
C GLY A 442 -12.73 0.78 10.06
N TRP A 443 -13.07 -0.49 10.29
CA TRP A 443 -13.00 -1.59 9.33
C TRP A 443 -11.61 -1.94 8.78
N GLU A 444 -10.52 -1.45 9.40
CA GLU A 444 -9.17 -1.93 9.09
C GLU A 444 -9.09 -3.44 9.27
N THR A 445 -8.41 -4.10 8.36
CA THR A 445 -8.35 -5.56 8.34
C THR A 445 -6.91 -6.05 8.25
N PHE A 446 -6.53 -6.87 9.24
CA PHE A 446 -5.24 -7.57 9.31
C PHE A 446 -5.50 -9.05 9.13
N TRP A 447 -5.03 -9.60 8.01
CA TRP A 447 -5.32 -10.96 7.57
C TRP A 447 -4.04 -11.73 7.29
N ASN A 448 -3.79 -12.81 8.04
CA ASN A 448 -2.62 -13.68 7.86
C ASN A 448 -1.28 -12.92 8.04
N SER A 449 -1.08 -12.31 9.20
CA SER A 449 0.19 -11.68 9.58
C SER A 449 1.07 -12.67 10.32
N ARG A 450 2.24 -12.96 9.76
CA ARG A 450 3.23 -13.89 10.32
C ARG A 450 4.35 -13.13 11.03
N ALA A 451 4.87 -13.70 12.11
CA ALA A 451 6.07 -13.21 12.78
C ALA A 451 6.82 -14.35 13.49
N THR A 452 8.09 -14.11 13.80
CA THR A 452 8.91 -15.08 14.55
C THR A 452 8.38 -15.24 15.97
N ARG A 453 8.00 -14.16 16.64
CA ARG A 453 7.39 -14.17 17.98
C ARG A 453 5.87 -14.26 17.92
N LEU A 454 5.25 -14.56 19.05
CA LEU A 454 3.80 -14.45 19.20
C LEU A 454 3.39 -12.98 19.15
N LEU A 455 2.33 -12.70 18.42
CA LEU A 455 1.76 -11.36 18.29
C LEU A 455 0.63 -11.17 19.29
N GLU A 456 0.50 -9.96 19.80
CA GLU A 456 -0.65 -9.52 20.58
C GLU A 456 -1.61 -8.74 19.67
N PRO A 457 -2.91 -8.73 19.98
CA PRO A 457 -3.83 -7.82 19.32
C PRO A 457 -3.41 -6.36 19.53
N ALA A 458 -3.83 -5.46 18.62
CA ALA A 458 -3.57 -4.05 18.77
C ALA A 458 -4.13 -3.53 20.11
N PRO A 459 -3.51 -2.52 20.74
CA PRO A 459 -4.02 -1.90 21.96
C PRO A 459 -5.45 -1.39 21.78
N LYS A 460 -6.29 -1.45 22.80
CA LYS A 460 -7.70 -1.01 22.76
C LYS A 460 -7.88 0.44 22.29
N THR A 461 -6.88 1.29 22.56
CA THR A 461 -6.88 2.70 22.18
C THR A 461 -6.40 2.94 20.76
N TRP A 462 -6.03 1.89 20.03
CA TRP A 462 -5.44 1.99 18.69
C TRP A 462 -6.47 2.34 17.61
N GLY A 463 -7.67 1.78 17.71
CA GLY A 463 -8.78 2.03 16.78
C GLY A 463 -10.11 1.47 17.31
N PRO A 464 -11.20 1.59 16.54
CA PRO A 464 -12.55 1.24 16.98
C PRO A 464 -12.82 -0.27 17.00
N VAL A 465 -13.98 -0.63 17.57
CA VAL A 465 -14.45 -2.02 17.66
C VAL A 465 -14.71 -2.69 16.31
N THR A 466 -14.79 -1.90 15.22
CA THR A 466 -15.03 -2.41 13.86
C THR A 466 -13.79 -2.98 13.16
N MET A 467 -12.62 -2.90 13.77
CA MET A 467 -11.39 -3.52 13.21
C MET A 467 -11.47 -5.06 13.20
N ASN A 468 -10.72 -5.68 12.29
CA ASN A 468 -10.68 -7.12 12.07
C ASN A 468 -9.24 -7.65 12.14
N PHE A 469 -9.00 -8.68 12.95
CA PHE A 469 -7.71 -9.35 13.13
C PHE A 469 -7.89 -10.84 12.90
N ILE A 470 -7.44 -11.38 11.79
CA ILE A 470 -7.60 -12.79 11.41
C ILE A 470 -6.25 -13.40 11.07
N GLY A 471 -5.94 -14.53 11.66
CA GLY A 471 -4.70 -15.24 11.32
C GLY A 471 -3.43 -14.56 11.85
N LEU A 472 -3.41 -14.22 13.14
CA LEU A 472 -2.20 -13.80 13.85
C LEU A 472 -1.59 -14.99 14.59
N ARG A 473 -0.26 -15.14 14.57
CA ARG A 473 0.43 -16.08 15.46
C ARG A 473 0.38 -15.56 16.90
N THR A 474 -0.55 -16.06 17.70
CA THR A 474 -0.89 -15.52 19.00
C THR A 474 -1.11 -16.58 20.06
N LYS A 475 -1.08 -16.19 21.33
CA LYS A 475 -1.52 -16.99 22.50
C LYS A 475 -2.94 -16.67 22.96
N PHE A 476 -3.55 -15.64 22.40
CA PHE A 476 -4.91 -15.21 22.77
C PHE A 476 -5.96 -16.08 22.08
N SER A 477 -7.09 -16.26 22.75
CA SER A 477 -8.26 -16.95 22.18
C SER A 477 -9.04 -16.01 21.25
N SER A 478 -9.77 -16.58 20.30
CA SER A 478 -10.69 -15.83 19.43
C SER A 478 -11.74 -15.06 20.23
N LYS A 479 -12.13 -13.89 19.70
CA LYS A 479 -13.17 -13.04 20.26
C LYS A 479 -14.11 -12.61 19.13
N LEU A 480 -15.29 -13.23 19.07
CA LEU A 480 -16.25 -13.14 17.97
C LEU A 480 -17.60 -12.55 18.40
N ASP A 481 -17.69 -12.05 19.64
CA ASP A 481 -18.95 -11.58 20.26
C ASP A 481 -19.34 -10.14 19.89
N GLY A 482 -18.50 -9.44 19.08
CA GLY A 482 -18.73 -8.06 18.69
C GLY A 482 -18.53 -7.01 19.78
N SER A 483 -18.19 -7.40 21.01
CA SER A 483 -17.95 -6.47 22.13
C SER A 483 -16.62 -5.70 22.04
N GLY A 484 -15.88 -5.91 20.94
CA GLY A 484 -14.58 -5.29 20.62
C GLY A 484 -14.19 -5.57 19.17
N PRO A 485 -12.94 -5.31 18.80
CA PRO A 485 -12.42 -5.73 17.51
C PRO A 485 -12.64 -7.23 17.29
N TRP A 486 -12.98 -7.59 16.07
CA TRP A 486 -13.12 -9.00 15.68
C TRP A 486 -11.75 -9.67 15.67
N PHE A 487 -11.65 -10.79 16.36
CA PHE A 487 -10.38 -11.48 16.50
C PHE A 487 -10.53 -12.99 16.31
N GLU A 488 -9.89 -13.54 15.28
CA GLU A 488 -9.82 -14.97 15.02
C GLU A 488 -8.39 -15.48 15.19
N ALA A 489 -8.18 -16.27 16.24
CA ALA A 489 -6.87 -16.85 16.59
C ALA A 489 -6.55 -18.09 15.72
N ILE A 490 -6.65 -17.94 14.41
CA ILE A 490 -6.27 -18.99 13.45
C ILE A 490 -4.75 -18.93 13.23
N PRO A 491 -4.03 -20.06 13.34
CA PRO A 491 -2.61 -20.06 12.99
C PRO A 491 -2.42 -19.63 11.52
N PRO A 492 -1.52 -18.68 11.22
CA PRO A 492 -1.33 -18.17 9.85
C PRO A 492 -1.11 -19.24 8.77
N LYS A 493 -0.42 -20.33 9.12
CA LYS A 493 -0.14 -21.46 8.21
C LYS A 493 -1.38 -22.29 7.85
N ASP A 494 -2.44 -22.23 8.64
CA ASP A 494 -3.66 -23.03 8.52
C ASP A 494 -4.82 -22.19 7.93
N LEU A 495 -4.69 -20.85 7.90
CA LEU A 495 -5.72 -19.93 7.39
C LEU A 495 -5.83 -20.01 5.87
N VAL A 496 -7.04 -20.25 5.39
CA VAL A 496 -7.40 -20.22 3.97
C VAL A 496 -8.60 -19.29 3.77
N PRO A 497 -8.51 -18.34 2.81
CA PRO A 497 -7.37 -18.03 1.96
C PRO A 497 -6.24 -17.33 2.72
N ALA A 498 -4.98 -17.57 2.34
CA ALA A 498 -3.84 -16.87 2.93
C ALA A 498 -3.82 -15.38 2.54
N ASN A 499 -4.19 -15.07 1.30
CA ASN A 499 -4.32 -13.71 0.76
C ASN A 499 -5.79 -13.40 0.50
N LEU A 500 -6.38 -12.55 1.35
CA LEU A 500 -7.78 -12.18 1.26
C LEU A 500 -8.09 -11.37 -0.01
N HIS A 501 -7.22 -10.42 -0.39
CA HIS A 501 -7.40 -9.63 -1.60
C HIS A 501 -7.52 -10.50 -2.84
N ALA A 502 -6.61 -11.46 -3.02
CA ALA A 502 -6.64 -12.37 -4.15
C ALA A 502 -7.93 -13.21 -4.18
N ALA A 503 -8.42 -13.65 -3.01
CA ALA A 503 -9.67 -14.41 -2.92
C ALA A 503 -10.90 -13.56 -3.23
N GLN A 504 -10.98 -12.34 -2.71
CA GLN A 504 -12.06 -11.41 -3.03
C GLN A 504 -12.06 -11.02 -4.52
N PHE A 505 -10.89 -10.77 -5.09
CA PHE A 505 -10.72 -10.47 -6.50
C PHE A 505 -11.19 -11.63 -7.39
N ALA A 506 -10.75 -12.86 -7.11
CA ALA A 506 -11.19 -14.05 -7.85
C ALA A 506 -12.72 -14.26 -7.77
N ARG A 507 -13.31 -14.05 -6.57
CA ARG A 507 -14.76 -14.13 -6.38
C ARG A 507 -15.50 -13.06 -7.19
N ARG A 508 -15.00 -11.82 -7.22
CA ARG A 508 -15.60 -10.73 -8.01
C ARG A 508 -15.61 -11.04 -9.50
N LEU A 509 -14.50 -11.55 -10.05
CA LEU A 509 -14.42 -11.92 -11.47
C LEU A 509 -15.25 -13.15 -11.84
N ALA A 510 -15.58 -14.01 -10.88
CA ALA A 510 -16.45 -15.18 -11.12
C ALA A 510 -17.95 -14.84 -11.08
N GLN A 511 -18.32 -13.64 -10.66
CA GLN A 511 -19.72 -13.17 -10.70
C GLN A 511 -20.05 -12.66 -12.11
N PRO A 512 -21.18 -13.11 -12.70
CA PRO A 512 -21.58 -12.74 -14.07
C PRO A 512 -21.94 -11.26 -14.21
#